data_e8f00b5eb73f6987a31b599f594e481d
#
_entry.id   e8f00b5eb73f6987a31b599f594e481d
#
_cell.length_a   1.000
_cell.length_b   1.000
_cell.length_c   1.000
_cell.angle_alpha   90.00
_cell.angle_beta   90.00
_cell.angle_gamma   90.00
#
_symmetry.space_group_name_H-M   'P 1'
#
loop_
_entity.id
_entity.type
_entity.pdbx_description
1 polymer ?
#
loop_
_entity_poly.entity_id
_entity_poly.type
_entity_poly.pdbx_seq_one_letter_code
_entity_poly.pdbx_strand_id
1 'polypeptide(L)'
;DIDPTLRRVMDEIDKKPELKERFVTSDEAWDMMTSKTTVVVVDTHKPEMVLDENVLNKANRKVVIDHHRRGESFISNPLLVYMEPYASSTAELVTELLEYQPTEQRLTRLESTVMYAGIIVDTRNFTLRTGSRTFDAASYLRAHGADTILTQHFLKDDVDTYINRSELMRTVKIQDQGVAIA
;
A
#
# COMPACT_ATOMS: atom_id res chain seq x y z
N ASP A 1 -3.57 -7.40 15.97
CA ASP A 1 -4.46 -6.22 15.85
C ASP A 1 -4.24 -5.58 14.50
N ILE A 2 -5.33 -5.16 13.83
CA ILE A 2 -5.27 -4.44 12.56
C ILE A 2 -4.81 -3.00 12.85
N ASP A 3 -3.87 -2.51 12.04
CA ASP A 3 -3.41 -1.11 12.10
C ASP A 3 -4.58 -0.13 12.06
N PRO A 4 -4.61 0.91 12.93
CA PRO A 4 -5.72 1.87 12.99
C PRO A 4 -6.00 2.59 11.66
N THR A 5 -4.97 2.85 10.85
CA THR A 5 -5.10 3.44 9.52
C THR A 5 -5.87 2.49 8.60
N LEU A 6 -5.43 1.23 8.57
CA LEU A 6 -6.09 0.20 7.75
C LEU A 6 -7.55 -0.01 8.19
N ARG A 7 -7.83 0.02 9.50
CA ARG A 7 -9.21 -0.09 10.02
C ARG A 7 -10.10 1.02 9.46
N ARG A 8 -9.65 2.29 9.50
CA ARG A 8 -10.42 3.43 8.97
C ARG A 8 -10.66 3.31 7.46
N VAL A 9 -9.68 2.81 6.71
CA VAL A 9 -9.84 2.53 5.28
C VAL A 9 -10.89 1.46 5.06
N MET A 10 -10.83 0.35 5.82
CA MET A 10 -11.81 -0.73 5.72
C MET A 10 -13.23 -0.29 6.12
N ASP A 11 -13.36 0.58 7.14
CA ASP A 11 -14.65 1.17 7.52
C ASP A 11 -15.29 1.96 6.37
N GLU A 12 -14.49 2.66 5.55
CA GLU A 12 -15.01 3.37 4.37
C GLU A 12 -15.35 2.40 3.21
N ILE A 13 -14.59 1.32 3.05
CA ILE A 13 -14.86 0.27 2.06
C ILE A 13 -16.15 -0.47 2.43
N ASP A 14 -16.37 -0.78 3.70
CA ASP A 14 -17.56 -1.50 4.19
C ASP A 14 -18.88 -0.73 3.94
N LYS A 15 -18.81 0.60 3.79
CA LYS A 15 -19.95 1.43 3.41
C LYS A 15 -20.34 1.29 1.93
N LYS A 16 -19.54 0.60 1.13
CA LYS A 16 -19.68 0.46 -0.32
C LYS A 16 -19.71 -1.02 -0.71
N PRO A 17 -20.90 -1.63 -0.86
CA PRO A 17 -21.03 -3.05 -1.15
C PRO A 17 -20.22 -3.49 -2.37
N GLU A 18 -20.18 -2.68 -3.43
CA GLU A 18 -19.46 -2.95 -4.66
C GLU A 18 -17.92 -3.01 -4.49
N LEU A 19 -17.38 -2.38 -3.46
CA LEU A 19 -15.97 -2.50 -3.10
C LEU A 19 -15.73 -3.63 -2.10
N LYS A 20 -16.62 -3.75 -1.10
CA LYS A 20 -16.54 -4.79 -0.09
C LYS A 20 -16.50 -6.19 -0.70
N GLU A 21 -17.34 -6.46 -1.69
CA GLU A 21 -17.42 -7.76 -2.39
C GLU A 21 -16.14 -8.14 -3.14
N ARG A 22 -15.21 -7.20 -3.33
CA ARG A 22 -13.89 -7.47 -3.94
C ARG A 22 -12.87 -8.01 -2.94
N PHE A 23 -13.15 -7.89 -1.64
CA PHE A 23 -12.29 -8.42 -0.59
C PHE A 23 -12.75 -9.82 -0.22
N VAL A 24 -11.83 -10.75 -0.30
CA VAL A 24 -12.08 -12.17 -0.03
C VAL A 24 -11.07 -12.67 0.99
N THR A 25 -11.46 -13.69 1.75
CA THR A 25 -10.55 -14.41 2.63
C THR A 25 -9.59 -15.30 1.83
N SER A 26 -8.53 -15.79 2.48
CA SER A 26 -7.61 -16.76 1.84
C SER A 26 -8.32 -18.02 1.39
N ASP A 27 -9.27 -18.53 2.18
CA ASP A 27 -10.05 -19.74 1.85
C ASP A 27 -10.95 -19.49 0.63
N GLU A 28 -11.67 -18.37 0.60
CA GLU A 28 -12.48 -17.98 -0.56
C GLU A 28 -11.61 -17.79 -1.81
N ALA A 29 -10.46 -17.11 -1.67
CA ALA A 29 -9.50 -16.95 -2.76
C ALA A 29 -9.02 -18.31 -3.26
N TRP A 30 -8.69 -19.23 -2.35
CA TRP A 30 -8.28 -20.59 -2.70
C TRP A 30 -9.35 -21.30 -3.53
N ASP A 31 -10.60 -21.24 -3.11
CA ASP A 31 -11.72 -21.93 -3.77
C ASP A 31 -12.04 -21.30 -5.15
N MET A 32 -11.92 -19.98 -5.28
CA MET A 32 -12.17 -19.26 -6.53
C MET A 32 -11.06 -19.46 -7.59
N MET A 33 -9.85 -19.84 -7.19
CA MET A 33 -8.70 -19.96 -8.09
C MET A 33 -8.86 -21.06 -9.13
N THR A 34 -8.57 -20.71 -10.39
CA THR A 34 -8.49 -21.62 -11.55
C THR A 34 -7.11 -21.57 -12.17
N SER A 35 -6.85 -22.43 -13.15
CA SER A 35 -5.60 -22.39 -13.94
C SER A 35 -5.39 -21.09 -14.73
N LYS A 36 -6.44 -20.27 -14.90
CA LYS A 36 -6.40 -18.98 -15.59
C LYS A 36 -6.22 -17.80 -14.61
N THR A 37 -6.32 -18.04 -13.31
CA THR A 37 -6.19 -16.99 -12.30
C THR A 37 -4.77 -16.42 -12.29
N THR A 38 -4.66 -15.11 -12.34
CA THR A 38 -3.40 -14.39 -12.15
C THR A 38 -3.40 -13.77 -10.76
N VAL A 39 -2.37 -14.09 -9.96
CA VAL A 39 -2.13 -13.46 -8.66
C VAL A 39 -1.15 -12.31 -8.87
N VAL A 40 -1.56 -11.11 -8.50
CA VAL A 40 -0.72 -9.92 -8.51
C VAL A 40 -0.32 -9.62 -7.08
N VAL A 41 0.98 -9.75 -6.80
CA VAL A 41 1.55 -9.39 -5.49
C VAL A 41 2.07 -7.96 -5.59
N VAL A 42 1.63 -7.12 -4.68
CA VAL A 42 2.03 -5.72 -4.61
C VAL A 42 2.77 -5.44 -3.31
N ASP A 43 3.73 -4.52 -3.36
CA ASP A 43 4.47 -3.99 -2.21
C ASP A 43 5.37 -5.01 -1.48
N THR A 44 5.55 -6.17 -2.06
CA THR A 44 6.56 -7.14 -1.64
C THR A 44 6.92 -8.08 -2.78
N HIS A 45 8.14 -8.58 -2.75
CA HIS A 45 8.62 -9.65 -3.65
C HIS A 45 8.99 -10.91 -2.89
N LYS A 46 8.81 -10.91 -1.56
CA LYS A 46 9.21 -12.00 -0.67
C LYS A 46 8.02 -12.90 -0.36
N PRO A 47 8.11 -14.23 -0.60
CA PRO A 47 7.01 -15.16 -0.31
C PRO A 47 6.55 -15.09 1.16
N GLU A 48 7.49 -14.99 2.09
CA GLU A 48 7.24 -14.96 3.54
C GLU A 48 6.50 -13.69 4.02
N MET A 49 6.37 -12.68 3.17
CA MET A 49 5.65 -11.44 3.49
C MET A 49 4.24 -11.37 2.87
N VAL A 50 3.85 -12.35 2.07
CA VAL A 50 2.49 -12.40 1.55
C VAL A 50 1.52 -12.88 2.62
N LEU A 51 0.27 -12.46 2.51
CA LEU A 51 -0.77 -12.81 3.48
C LEU A 51 -0.98 -14.33 3.59
N ASP A 52 -0.89 -15.07 2.47
CA ASP A 52 -1.03 -16.51 2.43
C ASP A 52 -0.15 -17.12 1.31
N GLU A 53 0.88 -17.83 1.75
CA GLU A 53 1.80 -18.50 0.83
C GLU A 53 1.15 -19.67 0.07
N ASN A 54 0.11 -20.30 0.61
CA ASN A 54 -0.56 -21.41 -0.08
C ASN A 54 -1.32 -20.88 -1.30
N VAL A 55 -2.03 -19.76 -1.16
CA VAL A 55 -2.69 -19.06 -2.28
C VAL A 55 -1.65 -18.65 -3.33
N LEU A 56 -0.53 -18.08 -2.90
CA LEU A 56 0.56 -17.73 -3.80
C LEU A 56 1.12 -18.95 -4.55
N ASN A 57 1.35 -20.06 -3.85
CA ASN A 57 1.94 -21.27 -4.43
C ASN A 57 0.98 -22.00 -5.36
N LYS A 58 -0.33 -21.93 -5.13
CA LYS A 58 -1.36 -22.48 -6.02
C LYS A 58 -1.40 -21.76 -7.37
N ALA A 59 -1.01 -20.48 -7.41
CA ALA A 59 -1.09 -19.67 -8.62
C ALA A 59 -0.05 -20.10 -9.67
N ASN A 60 -0.51 -20.44 -10.88
CA ASN A 60 0.36 -20.69 -12.03
C ASN A 60 0.86 -19.41 -12.69
N ARG A 61 0.15 -18.30 -12.51
CA ARG A 61 0.42 -17.00 -13.11
C ARG A 61 0.59 -15.98 -12.00
N LYS A 62 1.83 -15.51 -11.82
CA LYS A 62 2.19 -14.55 -10.77
C LYS A 62 2.76 -13.29 -11.40
N VAL A 63 2.36 -12.15 -10.88
CA VAL A 63 2.92 -10.84 -11.23
C VAL A 63 3.41 -10.20 -9.93
N VAL A 64 4.58 -9.58 -9.96
CA VAL A 64 5.14 -8.87 -8.80
C VAL A 64 5.34 -7.41 -9.18
N ILE A 65 4.76 -6.50 -8.37
CA ILE A 65 4.94 -5.04 -8.50
C ILE A 65 5.45 -4.54 -7.15
N ASP A 66 6.69 -4.04 -7.10
CA ASP A 66 7.32 -3.68 -5.84
C ASP A 66 8.36 -2.56 -6.02
N HIS A 67 8.50 -1.70 -5.01
CA HIS A 67 9.48 -0.63 -4.98
C HIS A 67 10.65 -0.88 -4.02
N HIS A 68 10.63 -2.01 -3.31
CA HIS A 68 11.70 -2.36 -2.40
C HIS A 68 12.97 -2.83 -3.13
N ARG A 69 14.11 -2.68 -2.48
CA ARG A 69 15.37 -3.25 -2.99
C ARG A 69 15.26 -4.76 -3.00
N ARG A 70 15.66 -5.37 -4.11
CA ARG A 70 15.64 -6.82 -4.28
C ARG A 70 16.49 -7.50 -3.21
N GLY A 71 15.85 -8.42 -2.45
CA GLY A 71 16.50 -9.31 -1.50
C GLY A 71 16.88 -10.66 -2.12
N GLU A 72 17.45 -11.54 -1.29
CA GLU A 72 17.79 -12.92 -1.70
C GLU A 72 16.53 -13.78 -1.88
N SER A 73 15.54 -13.61 -0.97
CA SER A 73 14.24 -14.28 -1.07
C SER A 73 13.38 -13.60 -2.12
N PHE A 74 12.81 -14.39 -3.03
CA PHE A 74 12.00 -13.87 -4.12
C PHE A 74 10.92 -14.89 -4.55
N ILE A 75 9.73 -14.38 -4.90
CA ILE A 75 8.63 -15.18 -5.43
C ILE A 75 9.08 -15.94 -6.66
N SER A 76 8.94 -17.27 -6.65
CA SER A 76 9.41 -18.15 -7.70
C SER A 76 8.54 -18.07 -8.97
N ASN A 77 9.19 -18.13 -10.13
CA ASN A 77 8.57 -18.21 -11.46
C ASN A 77 7.48 -17.15 -11.72
N PRO A 78 7.74 -15.86 -11.50
CA PRO A 78 6.79 -14.82 -11.85
C PRO A 78 6.69 -14.70 -13.37
N LEU A 79 5.48 -14.44 -13.87
CA LEU A 79 5.21 -14.16 -15.28
C LEU A 79 5.71 -12.76 -15.65
N LEU A 80 5.59 -11.82 -14.70
CA LEU A 80 6.04 -10.44 -14.84
C LEU A 80 6.58 -9.96 -13.49
N VAL A 81 7.70 -9.22 -13.56
CA VAL A 81 8.26 -8.50 -12.43
C VAL A 81 8.40 -7.03 -12.82
N TYR A 82 7.71 -6.16 -12.11
CA TYR A 82 7.88 -4.73 -12.20
C TYR A 82 8.43 -4.21 -10.88
N MET A 83 9.75 -4.02 -10.83
CA MET A 83 10.48 -3.58 -9.63
C MET A 83 11.26 -2.31 -9.92
N GLU A 84 10.95 -1.26 -9.19
CA GLU A 84 11.57 0.06 -9.30
C GLU A 84 11.99 0.61 -7.93
N PRO A 85 13.21 0.30 -7.45
CA PRO A 85 13.68 0.73 -6.12
C PRO A 85 13.81 2.25 -5.94
N TYR A 86 13.72 3.00 -7.03
CA TYR A 86 13.75 4.46 -7.02
C TYR A 86 12.36 5.11 -6.99
N ALA A 87 11.31 4.32 -7.20
CA ALA A 87 9.94 4.80 -7.00
C ALA A 87 9.68 5.08 -5.52
N SER A 88 8.85 6.05 -5.24
CA SER A 88 8.52 6.45 -3.86
C SER A 88 7.73 5.38 -3.13
N SER A 89 6.86 4.69 -3.86
CA SER A 89 5.91 3.72 -3.34
C SER A 89 5.42 2.77 -4.43
N THR A 90 4.91 1.61 -4.03
CA THR A 90 4.19 0.73 -4.97
C THR A 90 2.91 1.38 -5.49
N ALA A 91 2.27 2.25 -4.70
CA ALA A 91 1.11 3.02 -5.15
C ALA A 91 1.44 3.97 -6.32
N GLU A 92 2.65 4.57 -6.35
CA GLU A 92 3.16 5.33 -7.52
C GLU A 92 3.22 4.42 -8.76
N LEU A 93 3.87 3.26 -8.65
CA LEU A 93 4.02 2.31 -9.76
C LEU A 93 2.68 1.82 -10.31
N VAL A 94 1.74 1.48 -9.43
CA VAL A 94 0.40 1.05 -9.84
C VAL A 94 -0.35 2.20 -10.51
N THR A 95 -0.23 3.44 -10.01
CA THR A 95 -0.85 4.61 -10.62
C THR A 95 -0.36 4.83 -12.04
N GLU A 96 0.95 4.74 -12.27
CA GLU A 96 1.54 4.84 -13.62
C GLU A 96 0.99 3.77 -14.58
N LEU A 97 0.85 2.53 -14.11
CA LEU A 97 0.27 1.45 -14.92
C LEU A 97 -1.20 1.72 -15.26
N LEU A 98 -1.96 2.36 -14.36
CA LEU A 98 -3.36 2.70 -14.59
C LEU A 98 -3.54 3.79 -15.66
N GLU A 99 -2.55 4.66 -15.86
CA GLU A 99 -2.58 5.66 -16.93
C GLU A 99 -2.67 5.03 -18.33
N TYR A 100 -2.16 3.80 -18.49
CA TYR A 100 -2.20 3.05 -19.76
C TYR A 100 -3.44 2.18 -19.93
N GLN A 101 -4.34 2.16 -18.93
CA GLN A 101 -5.57 1.38 -19.03
C GLN A 101 -6.63 2.10 -19.90
N PRO A 102 -7.52 1.35 -20.58
CA PRO A 102 -8.63 1.94 -21.29
C PRO A 102 -9.47 2.83 -20.37
N THR A 103 -9.87 4.00 -20.87
CA THR A 103 -10.58 5.05 -20.11
C THR A 103 -11.95 4.65 -19.56
N GLU A 104 -12.45 3.48 -19.91
CA GLU A 104 -13.73 2.95 -19.44
C GLU A 104 -13.67 2.49 -17.97
N GLN A 105 -12.48 2.13 -17.46
CA GLN A 105 -12.26 1.71 -16.08
C GLN A 105 -11.64 2.86 -15.28
N ARG A 106 -12.49 3.78 -14.81
CA ARG A 106 -12.04 4.90 -13.99
C ARG A 106 -11.95 4.50 -12.52
N LEU A 107 -10.88 4.96 -11.86
CA LEU A 107 -10.79 4.88 -10.40
C LEU A 107 -11.97 5.62 -9.75
N THR A 108 -12.54 5.03 -8.74
CA THR A 108 -13.49 5.73 -7.87
C THR A 108 -12.75 6.73 -6.98
N ARG A 109 -13.49 7.70 -6.42
CA ARG A 109 -12.92 8.67 -5.47
C ARG A 109 -12.23 7.97 -4.28
N LEU A 110 -12.80 6.88 -3.76
CA LEU A 110 -12.23 6.17 -2.62
C LEU A 110 -10.95 5.43 -3.02
N GLU A 111 -10.95 4.71 -4.15
CA GLU A 111 -9.75 4.03 -4.66
C GLU A 111 -8.61 5.03 -4.88
N SER A 112 -8.88 6.16 -5.55
CA SER A 112 -7.90 7.23 -5.74
C SER A 112 -7.39 7.79 -4.41
N THR A 113 -8.28 7.94 -3.40
CA THR A 113 -7.92 8.46 -2.07
C THR A 113 -7.01 7.49 -1.33
N VAL A 114 -7.31 6.18 -1.36
CA VAL A 114 -6.50 5.16 -0.69
C VAL A 114 -5.12 5.04 -1.35
N MET A 115 -5.04 5.04 -2.68
CA MET A 115 -3.77 5.03 -3.39
C MET A 115 -2.94 6.29 -3.09
N TYR A 116 -3.58 7.46 -3.05
CA TYR A 116 -2.94 8.70 -2.66
C TYR A 116 -2.41 8.63 -1.22
N ALA A 117 -3.17 8.03 -0.29
CA ALA A 117 -2.73 7.82 1.09
C ALA A 117 -1.47 6.92 1.15
N GLY A 118 -1.37 5.88 0.32
CA GLY A 118 -0.17 5.04 0.19
C GLY A 118 1.07 5.86 -0.19
N ILE A 119 0.97 6.75 -1.19
CA ILE A 119 2.07 7.66 -1.55
C ILE A 119 2.46 8.55 -0.36
N ILE A 120 1.48 9.13 0.34
CA ILE A 120 1.72 10.00 1.51
C ILE A 120 2.48 9.27 2.62
N VAL A 121 2.11 8.02 2.90
CA VAL A 121 2.76 7.19 3.94
C VAL A 121 4.24 6.96 3.59
N ASP A 122 4.52 6.42 2.41
CA ASP A 122 5.87 6.03 2.01
C ASP A 122 6.81 7.22 1.82
N THR A 123 6.26 8.35 1.39
CA THR A 123 7.02 9.59 1.21
C THR A 123 7.12 10.44 2.47
N ARG A 124 6.48 10.05 3.56
CA ARG A 124 6.29 10.90 4.74
C ARG A 124 5.84 12.31 4.34
N ASN A 125 4.68 12.35 3.67
CA ASN A 125 4.10 13.60 3.18
C ASN A 125 5.01 14.34 2.19
N PHE A 126 5.52 13.65 1.18
CA PHE A 126 6.43 14.16 0.13
C PHE A 126 7.78 14.69 0.64
N THR A 127 8.22 14.27 1.83
CA THR A 127 9.52 14.69 2.38
C THR A 127 10.65 13.72 2.04
N LEU A 128 10.35 12.44 1.81
CA LEU A 128 11.33 11.40 1.52
C LEU A 128 11.06 10.71 0.19
N ARG A 129 12.13 10.33 -0.52
CA ARG A 129 12.08 9.52 -1.76
C ARG A 129 11.11 10.07 -2.83
N THR A 130 10.93 11.37 -2.89
CA THR A 130 9.97 12.02 -3.78
C THR A 130 10.69 12.53 -5.03
N GLY A 131 10.25 12.05 -6.19
CA GLY A 131 10.71 12.50 -7.50
C GLY A 131 9.56 13.15 -8.30
N SER A 132 9.85 13.59 -9.55
CA SER A 132 8.81 14.12 -10.45
C SER A 132 7.69 13.11 -10.68
N ARG A 133 8.02 11.83 -10.91
CA ARG A 133 7.05 10.74 -11.10
C ARG A 133 6.08 10.62 -9.92
N THR A 134 6.55 10.83 -8.69
CA THR A 134 5.69 10.82 -7.50
C THR A 134 4.63 11.92 -7.56
N PHE A 135 5.03 13.14 -7.99
CA PHE A 135 4.07 14.24 -8.15
C PHE A 135 3.14 14.02 -9.33
N ASP A 136 3.60 13.42 -10.42
CA ASP A 136 2.75 13.06 -11.56
C ASP A 136 1.68 12.05 -11.13
N ALA A 137 2.06 10.97 -10.44
CA ALA A 137 1.12 10.00 -9.88
C ALA A 137 0.14 10.66 -8.89
N ALA A 138 0.63 11.51 -7.99
CA ALA A 138 -0.23 12.23 -7.06
C ALA A 138 -1.21 13.18 -7.79
N SER A 139 -0.76 13.87 -8.84
CA SER A 139 -1.59 14.72 -9.69
C SER A 139 -2.67 13.91 -10.40
N TYR A 140 -2.31 12.76 -10.98
CA TYR A 140 -3.26 11.84 -11.61
C TYR A 140 -4.35 11.41 -10.63
N LEU A 141 -3.98 10.94 -9.45
CA LEU A 141 -4.94 10.53 -8.42
C LEU A 141 -5.84 11.69 -7.96
N ARG A 142 -5.29 12.90 -7.84
CA ARG A 142 -6.08 14.11 -7.55
C ARG A 142 -7.09 14.43 -8.65
N ALA A 143 -6.70 14.31 -9.91
CA ALA A 143 -7.61 14.49 -11.05
C ALA A 143 -8.73 13.46 -11.07
N HIS A 144 -8.51 12.26 -10.53
CA HIS A 144 -9.51 11.19 -10.35
C HIS A 144 -10.26 11.27 -9.02
N GLY A 145 -10.15 12.38 -8.30
CA GLY A 145 -10.98 12.70 -7.13
C GLY A 145 -10.41 12.28 -5.79
N ALA A 146 -9.11 11.95 -5.69
CA ALA A 146 -8.49 11.67 -4.40
C ALA A 146 -8.74 12.82 -3.41
N ASP A 147 -9.27 12.49 -2.24
CA ASP A 147 -9.66 13.42 -1.20
C ASP A 147 -8.57 13.56 -0.13
N THR A 148 -7.93 14.72 -0.10
CA THR A 148 -6.86 15.00 0.86
C THR A 148 -7.34 15.12 2.30
N ILE A 149 -8.58 15.53 2.53
CA ILE A 149 -9.16 15.61 3.88
C ILE A 149 -9.40 14.19 4.39
N LEU A 150 -9.99 13.33 3.56
CA LEU A 150 -10.20 11.93 3.92
C LEU A 150 -8.86 11.19 4.09
N THR A 151 -7.86 11.49 3.26
CA THR A 151 -6.49 10.98 3.44
C THR A 151 -5.93 11.35 4.81
N GLN A 152 -6.04 12.61 5.22
CA GLN A 152 -5.60 13.03 6.56
C GLN A 152 -6.38 12.33 7.67
N HIS A 153 -7.68 12.09 7.46
CA HIS A 153 -8.48 11.31 8.41
C HIS A 153 -7.98 9.88 8.57
N PHE A 154 -7.62 9.21 7.47
CA PHE A 154 -7.04 7.87 7.52
C PHE A 154 -5.73 7.84 8.30
N LEU A 155 -4.86 8.82 8.07
CA LEU A 155 -3.50 8.85 8.61
C LEU A 155 -3.37 9.53 9.98
N LYS A 156 -4.47 10.02 10.54
CA LYS A 156 -4.45 10.68 11.84
C LYS A 156 -4.14 9.69 12.95
N ASP A 157 -3.18 10.04 13.82
CA ASP A 157 -2.95 9.30 15.06
C ASP A 157 -4.23 9.31 15.92
N ASP A 158 -4.55 8.19 16.56
CA ASP A 158 -5.56 8.18 17.60
C ASP A 158 -5.02 8.83 18.90
N VAL A 159 -5.94 9.17 19.81
CA VAL A 159 -5.58 9.87 21.05
C VAL A 159 -4.64 9.04 21.91
N ASP A 160 -4.85 7.73 21.99
CA ASP A 160 -4.05 6.84 22.81
C ASP A 160 -2.63 6.69 22.25
N THR A 161 -2.49 6.55 20.95
CA THR A 161 -1.18 6.56 20.26
C THR A 161 -0.44 7.88 20.49
N TYR A 162 -1.14 8.99 20.40
CA TYR A 162 -0.56 10.31 20.68
C TYR A 162 -0.09 10.46 22.12
N ILE A 163 -0.90 10.02 23.11
CA ILE A 163 -0.56 10.03 24.53
C ILE A 163 0.66 9.15 24.79
N ASN A 164 0.64 7.89 24.34
CA ASN A 164 1.76 6.95 24.52
C ASN A 164 3.06 7.49 23.93
N ARG A 165 3.00 8.07 22.73
CA ARG A 165 4.15 8.70 22.07
C ARG A 165 4.67 9.91 22.87
N SER A 166 3.76 10.72 23.41
CA SER A 166 4.12 11.87 24.23
C SER A 166 4.77 11.45 25.55
N GLU A 167 4.27 10.40 26.19
CA GLU A 167 4.87 9.82 27.40
C GLU A 167 6.25 9.26 27.12
N LEU A 168 6.41 8.50 26.03
CA LEU A 168 7.71 8.00 25.61
C LEU A 168 8.70 9.14 25.38
N MET A 169 8.29 10.19 24.68
CA MET A 169 9.15 11.36 24.44
C MET A 169 9.57 12.08 25.74
N ARG A 170 8.76 12.04 26.81
CA ARG A 170 9.12 12.61 28.11
C ARG A 170 10.22 11.81 28.83
N THR A 171 10.40 10.54 28.51
CA THR A 171 11.46 9.68 29.09
C THR A 171 12.79 9.80 28.35
N VAL A 172 12.79 10.37 27.14
CA VAL A 172 13.98 10.52 26.31
C VAL A 172 15.05 11.34 27.01
N LYS A 173 16.22 10.78 27.18
CA LYS A 173 17.44 11.45 27.64
C LYS A 173 18.42 11.60 26.47
N ILE A 174 18.79 12.82 26.17
CA ILE A 174 19.83 13.10 25.17
C ILE A 174 21.18 12.99 25.88
N GLN A 175 22.02 12.09 25.38
CA GLN A 175 23.41 11.96 25.82
C GLN A 175 24.36 12.71 24.88
N ASP A 176 25.62 12.86 25.33
CA ASP A 176 26.68 13.42 24.51
C ASP A 176 26.79 12.70 23.16
N GLN A 177 27.09 13.44 22.10
CA GLN A 177 27.15 12.94 20.70
C GLN A 177 25.80 12.71 20.00
N GLY A 178 24.67 13.21 20.55
CA GLY A 178 23.38 13.18 19.87
C GLY A 178 22.65 11.83 19.93
N VAL A 179 23.01 10.97 20.89
CA VAL A 179 22.30 9.72 21.16
C VAL A 179 21.10 10.01 22.05
N ALA A 180 19.92 9.59 21.66
CA ALA A 180 18.69 9.67 22.45
C ALA A 180 18.33 8.27 22.95
N ILE A 181 18.07 8.15 24.25
CA ILE A 181 17.64 6.91 24.91
C ILE A 181 16.30 7.18 25.60
N ALA A 182 15.30 6.30 25.35
CA ALA A 182 13.98 6.33 25.98
C ALA A 182 13.81 5.15 26.91
#